data_6d04188825a8f4bba0b464862f11bf02
#
_entry.id   6d04188825a8f4bba0b464862f11bf02
#
_cell.length_a   1.000
_cell.length_b   1.000
_cell.length_c   1.000
_cell.angle_alpha   90.00
_cell.angle_beta   90.00
_cell.angle_gamma   90.00
#
_symmetry.space_group_name_H-M   'P 1'
#
loop_
_entity.id
_entity.type
_entity.pdbx_description
1 polymer ?
#
loop_
_entity_poly.entity_id
_entity_poly.type
_entity_poly.pdbx_seq_one_letter_code
_entity_poly.pdbx_strand_id
1 'polypeptide(L)'
;MAEFSTTTKVSDIFEPESAIDPKLTISDKMWAGHQARKERNRMNGKGFGYSLFNSDSVYCSTISARYWKDGSEILIDQSHKNLNPRRLSPVEAGRLQGYNIEGGGWAYDTPNKPTSQMPYTIVVSKKEAYQQFGNSVAVPVVKRIAMEIVKQILNIK
;
A
#
# COMPACT_ATOMS: atom_id res chain seq x y z
N MET A 1 3.77 23.22 -15.84
CA MET A 1 3.45 22.11 -14.92
C MET A 1 4.75 21.66 -14.30
N ALA A 2 4.91 21.73 -12.98
CA ALA A 2 6.12 21.21 -12.34
C ALA A 2 6.06 19.68 -12.45
N GLU A 3 7.06 19.08 -13.11
CA GLU A 3 7.25 17.64 -13.15
C GLU A 3 7.55 17.17 -11.72
N PHE A 4 6.65 16.39 -11.16
CA PHE A 4 6.91 15.67 -9.93
C PHE A 4 7.70 14.41 -10.27
N SER A 5 9.01 14.54 -10.37
CA SER A 5 9.91 13.38 -10.40
C SER A 5 10.22 12.96 -8.98
N THR A 6 9.30 12.30 -8.32
CA THR A 6 9.61 11.54 -7.11
C THR A 6 9.73 10.08 -7.51
N THR A 7 10.93 9.56 -7.51
CA THR A 7 11.22 8.14 -7.66
C THR A 7 10.85 7.43 -6.35
N THR A 8 9.55 7.28 -6.07
CA THR A 8 9.08 6.46 -4.95
C THR A 8 9.12 4.99 -5.32
N LYS A 9 9.44 4.14 -4.33
CA LYS A 9 9.44 2.69 -4.48
C LYS A 9 8.47 2.07 -3.49
N VAL A 10 8.00 0.87 -3.79
CA VAL A 10 7.15 0.10 -2.87
C VAL A 10 7.86 -0.17 -1.54
N SER A 11 9.19 -0.28 -1.54
CA SER A 11 9.99 -0.40 -0.31
C SER A 11 9.86 0.79 0.66
N ASP A 12 9.45 1.97 0.19
CA ASP A 12 9.34 3.16 1.04
C ASP A 12 8.25 3.03 2.11
N ILE A 13 7.28 2.13 1.90
CA ILE A 13 6.24 1.84 2.89
C ILE A 13 6.58 0.68 3.82
N PHE A 14 7.65 -0.08 3.57
CA PHE A 14 7.94 -1.29 4.32
C PHE A 14 8.29 -1.00 5.77
N GLU A 15 7.84 -1.89 6.64
CA GLU A 15 8.34 -1.99 8.00
C GLU A 15 9.70 -2.68 8.02
N PRO A 16 10.53 -2.44 9.06
CA PRO A 16 11.71 -3.25 9.28
C PRO A 16 11.34 -4.74 9.32
N GLU A 17 12.19 -5.58 8.74
CA GLU A 17 11.91 -7.00 8.64
C GLU A 17 11.63 -7.68 9.99
N SER A 18 12.30 -7.23 11.03
CA SER A 18 12.11 -7.71 12.41
C SER A 18 10.71 -7.41 12.98
N ALA A 19 9.98 -6.45 12.42
CA ALA A 19 8.63 -6.10 12.82
C ALA A 19 7.55 -6.85 12.03
N ILE A 20 7.92 -7.51 10.93
CA ILE A 20 6.97 -8.23 10.08
C ILE A 20 6.51 -9.53 10.75
N ASP A 21 5.19 -9.65 10.98
CA ASP A 21 4.58 -10.87 11.47
C ASP A 21 4.75 -12.00 10.42
N PRO A 22 5.42 -13.11 10.75
CA PRO A 22 5.60 -14.24 9.82
C PRO A 22 4.28 -14.79 9.25
N LYS A 23 3.17 -14.59 9.95
CA LYS A 23 1.81 -14.97 9.48
C LYS A 23 1.33 -14.20 8.26
N LEU A 24 2.03 -13.12 7.87
CA LEU A 24 1.75 -12.41 6.63
C LEU A 24 2.25 -13.16 5.40
N THR A 25 3.24 -14.04 5.53
CA THR A 25 3.64 -14.96 4.47
C THR A 25 2.51 -15.95 4.22
N ILE A 26 2.07 -16.03 2.96
CA ILE A 26 0.93 -16.88 2.59
C ILE A 26 1.36 -18.36 2.53
N SER A 27 0.44 -19.25 2.89
CA SER A 27 0.71 -20.69 2.86
C SER A 27 0.87 -21.23 1.44
N ASP A 28 1.52 -22.38 1.28
CA ASP A 28 1.67 -23.06 -0.01
C ASP A 28 0.33 -23.32 -0.68
N LYS A 29 -0.67 -23.72 0.09
CA LYS A 29 -2.04 -23.92 -0.42
C LYS A 29 -2.64 -22.63 -0.98
N MET A 30 -2.46 -21.52 -0.29
CA MET A 30 -2.96 -20.20 -0.74
C MET A 30 -2.20 -19.73 -1.98
N TRP A 31 -0.88 -19.90 -1.99
CA TRP A 31 -0.04 -19.52 -3.13
C TRP A 31 -0.40 -20.33 -4.38
N ALA A 32 -0.50 -21.65 -4.27
CA ALA A 32 -0.95 -22.50 -5.38
C ALA A 32 -2.36 -22.10 -5.88
N GLY A 33 -3.27 -21.75 -4.97
CA GLY A 33 -4.61 -21.28 -5.30
C GLY A 33 -4.59 -19.96 -6.10
N HIS A 34 -3.71 -19.02 -5.75
CA HIS A 34 -3.54 -17.78 -6.50
C HIS A 34 -2.99 -18.04 -7.91
N GLN A 35 -1.99 -18.91 -8.03
CA GLN A 35 -1.40 -19.27 -9.32
C GLN A 35 -2.44 -19.95 -10.22
N ALA A 36 -3.17 -20.94 -9.71
CA ALA A 36 -4.23 -21.62 -10.45
C ALA A 36 -5.36 -20.67 -10.89
N ARG A 37 -5.75 -19.72 -10.00
CA ARG A 37 -6.75 -18.69 -10.33
C ARG A 37 -6.26 -17.78 -11.45
N LYS A 38 -5.02 -17.34 -11.40
CA LYS A 38 -4.43 -16.47 -12.44
C LYS A 38 -4.45 -17.18 -13.80
N GLU A 39 -4.02 -18.43 -13.83
CA GLU A 39 -4.00 -19.21 -15.07
C GLU A 39 -5.41 -19.45 -15.63
N ARG A 40 -6.36 -19.86 -14.80
CA ARG A 40 -7.76 -20.02 -15.19
C ARG A 40 -8.37 -18.72 -15.73
N ASN A 41 -8.07 -17.58 -15.09
CA ASN A 41 -8.54 -16.27 -15.53
C ASN A 41 -7.93 -15.90 -16.90
N ARG A 42 -6.63 -16.17 -17.08
CA ARG A 42 -5.96 -15.98 -18.38
C ARG A 42 -6.61 -16.78 -19.49
N MET A 43 -6.91 -18.06 -19.25
CA MET A 43 -7.58 -18.93 -20.23
C MET A 43 -8.99 -18.44 -20.57
N ASN A 44 -9.69 -17.82 -19.63
CA ASN A 44 -11.05 -17.31 -19.81
C ASN A 44 -11.10 -15.84 -20.25
N GLY A 45 -9.99 -15.25 -20.67
CA GLY A 45 -9.92 -13.84 -21.08
C GLY A 45 -10.19 -12.84 -19.95
N LYS A 46 -10.11 -13.25 -18.66
CA LYS A 46 -10.26 -12.39 -17.48
C LYS A 46 -8.90 -11.95 -16.98
N GLY A 47 -8.74 -10.63 -16.75
CA GLY A 47 -7.42 -10.04 -16.54
C GLY A 47 -6.78 -10.22 -15.17
N PHE A 48 -7.52 -10.49 -14.08
CA PHE A 48 -6.99 -10.46 -12.73
C PHE A 48 -6.80 -11.86 -12.12
N GLY A 49 -5.72 -12.03 -11.37
CA GLY A 49 -5.43 -13.25 -10.60
C GLY A 49 -4.76 -12.90 -9.28
N TYR A 50 -3.57 -12.36 -9.34
CA TYR A 50 -2.81 -11.74 -8.24
C TYR A 50 -1.78 -10.78 -8.83
N SER A 51 -1.31 -9.85 -8.01
CA SER A 51 -0.20 -8.96 -8.35
C SER A 51 0.95 -9.15 -7.38
N LEU A 52 2.17 -9.27 -7.91
CA LEU A 52 3.40 -9.49 -7.15
C LEU A 52 4.33 -8.29 -7.35
N PHE A 53 4.82 -7.74 -6.24
CA PHE A 53 5.70 -6.57 -6.21
C PHE A 53 6.94 -6.88 -5.38
N ASN A 54 8.02 -6.17 -5.68
CA ASN A 54 9.28 -6.23 -4.92
C ASN A 54 9.67 -4.85 -4.40
N SER A 55 10.82 -4.77 -3.72
CA SER A 55 11.36 -3.52 -3.18
C SER A 55 11.58 -2.43 -4.23
N ASP A 56 11.88 -2.80 -5.47
CA ASP A 56 12.21 -1.88 -6.54
C ASP A 56 11.02 -1.46 -7.40
N SER A 57 9.84 -2.04 -7.15
CA SER A 57 8.62 -1.67 -7.83
C SER A 57 8.28 -0.20 -7.59
N VAL A 58 8.05 0.57 -8.65
CA VAL A 58 7.76 2.01 -8.57
C VAL A 58 6.28 2.31 -8.37
N TYR A 59 5.43 1.31 -8.44
CA TYR A 59 3.99 1.37 -8.16
C TYR A 59 3.49 0.02 -7.65
N CYS A 60 2.30 0.01 -7.06
CA CYS A 60 1.56 -1.22 -6.76
C CYS A 60 0.07 -1.05 -7.08
N SER A 61 -0.69 -2.13 -6.95
CA SER A 61 -2.14 -2.12 -7.13
C SER A 61 -2.83 -1.37 -5.98
N THR A 62 -4.08 -0.95 -6.22
CA THR A 62 -4.92 -0.38 -5.18
C THR A 62 -5.32 -1.43 -4.16
N ILE A 63 -5.23 -1.09 -2.89
CA ILE A 63 -5.73 -1.93 -1.79
C ILE A 63 -7.25 -1.87 -1.73
N SER A 64 -7.92 -3.00 -1.53
CA SER A 64 -9.37 -3.07 -1.35
C SER A 64 -9.75 -3.32 0.11
N ALA A 65 -11.01 -3.00 0.48
CA ALA A 65 -11.56 -3.31 1.80
C ALA A 65 -11.58 -4.83 2.12
N ARG A 66 -11.38 -5.67 1.13
CA ARG A 66 -11.33 -7.14 1.26
C ARG A 66 -9.91 -7.71 1.34
N TYR A 67 -8.90 -6.86 1.31
CA TYR A 67 -7.48 -7.23 1.34
C TYR A 67 -7.13 -8.19 2.47
N TRP A 68 -7.78 -8.06 3.61
CA TRP A 68 -7.58 -8.94 4.77
C TRP A 68 -7.83 -10.43 4.49
N LYS A 69 -8.60 -10.77 3.43
CA LYS A 69 -8.94 -12.16 3.10
C LYS A 69 -7.74 -12.93 2.54
N ASP A 70 -7.26 -12.53 1.38
CA ASP A 70 -6.21 -13.24 0.66
C ASP A 70 -5.07 -12.35 0.14
N GLY A 71 -5.24 -11.03 0.19
CA GLY A 71 -4.21 -10.05 -0.17
C GLY A 71 -3.78 -10.10 -1.62
N SER A 72 -4.58 -10.70 -2.50
CA SER A 72 -4.17 -10.97 -3.89
C SER A 72 -3.89 -9.73 -4.72
N GLU A 73 -4.39 -8.58 -4.31
CA GLU A 73 -4.14 -7.30 -5.00
C GLU A 73 -2.68 -6.85 -4.88
N ILE A 74 -2.06 -7.10 -3.71
CA ILE A 74 -0.68 -6.69 -3.43
C ILE A 74 0.00 -7.78 -2.61
N LEU A 75 0.82 -8.57 -3.28
CA LEU A 75 1.71 -9.52 -2.64
C LEU A 75 3.16 -9.04 -2.80
N ILE A 76 3.94 -9.15 -1.73
CA ILE A 76 5.35 -8.78 -1.72
C ILE A 76 6.20 -10.03 -1.94
N ASP A 77 7.05 -9.99 -2.93
CA ASP A 77 7.96 -11.07 -3.28
C ASP A 77 8.99 -11.32 -2.17
N GLN A 78 9.14 -12.59 -1.81
CA GLN A 78 10.14 -13.08 -0.86
C GLN A 78 10.99 -14.21 -1.46
N SER A 79 11.03 -14.33 -2.79
CA SER A 79 11.76 -15.39 -3.49
C SER A 79 13.25 -15.44 -3.11
N HIS A 80 13.85 -14.27 -2.83
CA HIS A 80 15.24 -14.15 -2.36
C HIS A 80 15.51 -14.84 -1.01
N LYS A 81 14.45 -15.17 -0.26
CA LYS A 81 14.50 -15.93 1.01
C LYS A 81 13.99 -17.36 0.87
N ASN A 82 13.65 -17.80 -0.34
CA ASN A 82 12.96 -19.06 -0.60
C ASN A 82 11.63 -19.21 0.16
N LEU A 83 10.90 -18.08 0.32
CA LEU A 83 9.59 -18.04 0.95
C LEU A 83 8.51 -17.68 -0.06
N ASN A 84 7.28 -18.11 0.23
CA ASN A 84 6.10 -17.64 -0.48
C ASN A 84 5.95 -16.14 -0.31
N PRO A 85 5.27 -15.46 -1.25
CA PRO A 85 4.97 -14.03 -1.09
C PRO A 85 4.24 -13.73 0.21
N ARG A 86 4.38 -12.49 0.71
CA ARG A 86 3.66 -12.03 1.88
C ARG A 86 2.64 -10.94 1.54
N ARG A 87 1.66 -10.79 2.38
CA ARG A 87 0.77 -9.62 2.37
C ARG A 87 1.48 -8.42 3.01
N LEU A 88 0.99 -7.23 2.73
CA LEU A 88 1.34 -6.04 3.51
C LEU A 88 0.88 -6.20 4.96
N SER A 89 1.61 -5.61 5.90
CA SER A 89 1.10 -5.43 7.26
C SER A 89 0.02 -4.33 7.30
N PRO A 90 -0.77 -4.22 8.38
CA PRO A 90 -1.69 -3.09 8.55
C PRO A 90 -1.00 -1.73 8.52
N VAL A 91 0.21 -1.63 9.06
CA VAL A 91 1.04 -0.42 9.05
C VAL A 91 1.44 -0.06 7.62
N GLU A 92 1.97 -1.03 6.87
CA GLU A 92 2.32 -0.83 5.46
C GLU A 92 1.10 -0.46 4.59
N ALA A 93 -0.05 -1.09 4.85
CA ALA A 93 -1.31 -0.77 4.17
C ALA A 93 -1.76 0.68 4.43
N GLY A 94 -1.63 1.15 5.66
CA GLY A 94 -1.92 2.54 6.02
C GLY A 94 -0.92 3.52 5.39
N ARG A 95 0.37 3.19 5.41
CA ARG A 95 1.41 3.98 4.73
C ARG A 95 1.14 4.08 3.23
N LEU A 96 0.71 3.00 2.59
CA LEU A 96 0.34 2.99 1.17
C LEU A 96 -0.78 3.99 0.86
N GLN A 97 -1.73 4.17 1.77
CA GLN A 97 -2.82 5.15 1.64
C GLN A 97 -2.44 6.58 2.05
N GLY A 98 -1.24 6.79 2.55
CA GLY A 98 -0.76 8.11 2.92
C GLY A 98 -0.96 8.49 4.37
N TYR A 99 -1.28 7.54 5.24
CA TYR A 99 -1.35 7.79 6.67
C TYR A 99 0.04 7.73 7.31
N ASN A 100 0.35 8.71 8.15
CA ASN A 100 1.56 8.68 8.97
C ASN A 100 1.34 7.71 10.15
N ILE A 101 1.78 6.47 10.00
CA ILE A 101 1.60 5.44 11.02
C ILE A 101 2.95 5.12 11.66
N GLU A 102 3.00 5.22 13.00
CA GLU A 102 4.11 4.78 13.85
C GLU A 102 5.50 5.23 13.36
N GLY A 103 5.69 6.53 13.20
CA GLY A 103 7.00 7.13 12.90
C GLY A 103 7.53 6.86 11.50
N GLY A 104 6.74 6.26 10.62
CA GLY A 104 7.04 6.14 9.21
C GLY A 104 6.85 7.49 8.52
N GLY A 105 7.92 8.27 8.42
CA GLY A 105 7.90 9.51 7.63
C GLY A 105 7.58 9.20 6.17
N TRP A 106 6.70 9.99 5.55
CA TRP A 106 6.38 9.89 4.13
C TRP A 106 7.43 10.58 3.29
N ALA A 107 7.79 9.94 2.18
CA ALA A 107 8.63 10.54 1.14
C ALA A 107 8.01 11.79 0.48
N TYR A 108 6.77 12.14 0.83
CA TYR A 108 6.07 13.35 0.37
C TYR A 108 6.18 14.54 1.31
N ASP A 109 6.86 14.41 2.45
CA ASP A 109 7.25 15.55 3.24
C ASP A 109 8.36 16.30 2.48
N THR A 110 7.94 17.30 1.69
CA THR A 110 8.84 18.29 1.14
C THR A 110 9.72 18.88 2.24
N PRO A 111 10.94 19.36 1.94
CA PRO A 111 11.93 19.80 2.94
C PRO A 111 11.48 20.93 3.87
N ASN A 112 10.29 21.50 3.68
CA ASN A 112 9.64 22.47 4.54
C ASN A 112 8.47 21.83 5.32
N LYS A 113 8.77 20.84 6.05
CA LYS A 113 7.95 20.04 6.95
C LYS A 113 6.88 20.82 7.72
N PRO A 114 5.58 20.56 7.52
CA PRO A 114 4.59 20.87 8.54
C PRO A 114 4.64 19.80 9.63
N THR A 115 5.13 20.18 10.74
CA THR A 115 5.43 19.40 11.94
C THR A 115 4.22 18.91 12.73
N SER A 116 3.03 18.81 12.17
CA SER A 116 1.83 18.68 13.00
C SER A 116 0.92 17.48 12.70
N GLN A 117 1.39 16.45 12.02
CA GLN A 117 0.63 15.21 12.03
C GLN A 117 1.18 14.27 13.08
N MET A 118 0.48 14.19 14.22
CA MET A 118 0.69 13.11 15.15
C MET A 118 0.62 11.76 14.42
N PRO A 119 1.52 10.81 14.70
CA PRO A 119 1.45 9.50 14.09
C PRO A 119 0.11 8.84 14.43
N TYR A 120 -0.53 8.26 13.45
CA TYR A 120 -1.73 7.46 13.66
C TYR A 120 -1.35 6.15 14.35
N THR A 121 -2.05 5.82 15.42
CA THR A 121 -1.94 4.51 16.07
C THR A 121 -3.12 3.62 15.63
N ILE A 122 -2.83 2.41 15.20
CA ILE A 122 -3.87 1.44 14.84
C ILE A 122 -4.43 0.85 16.15
N VAL A 123 -5.64 1.25 16.53
CA VAL A 123 -6.32 0.81 17.77
C VAL A 123 -7.39 -0.25 17.53
N VAL A 124 -7.55 -0.71 16.32
CA VAL A 124 -8.56 -1.71 15.90
C VAL A 124 -7.89 -3.04 15.52
N SER A 125 -8.69 -4.08 15.32
CA SER A 125 -8.16 -5.36 14.85
C SER A 125 -7.49 -5.25 13.46
N LYS A 126 -6.55 -6.17 13.16
CA LYS A 126 -5.88 -6.21 11.83
C LYS A 126 -6.90 -6.24 10.67
N LYS A 127 -7.99 -6.99 10.82
CA LYS A 127 -9.05 -7.06 9.81
C LYS A 127 -9.72 -5.70 9.60
N GLU A 128 -10.10 -5.05 10.67
CA GLU A 128 -10.74 -3.73 10.63
C GLU A 128 -9.82 -2.67 10.05
N ALA A 129 -8.53 -2.69 10.42
CA ALA A 129 -7.52 -1.78 9.86
C ALA A 129 -7.46 -1.91 8.33
N TYR A 130 -7.35 -3.12 7.79
CA TYR A 130 -7.38 -3.32 6.34
C TYR A 130 -8.68 -2.85 5.69
N GLN A 131 -9.84 -3.08 6.34
CA GLN A 131 -11.12 -2.60 5.83
C GLN A 131 -11.19 -1.07 5.81
N GLN A 132 -10.71 -0.42 6.85
CA GLN A 132 -10.68 1.04 6.93
C GLN A 132 -9.74 1.63 5.87
N PHE A 133 -8.52 1.13 5.76
CA PHE A 133 -7.57 1.60 4.74
C PHE A 133 -8.05 1.33 3.31
N GLY A 134 -8.64 0.16 3.06
CA GLY A 134 -9.18 -0.18 1.75
C GLY A 134 -10.42 0.62 1.35
N ASN A 135 -11.18 1.14 2.32
CA ASN A 135 -12.31 2.05 2.10
C ASN A 135 -11.89 3.52 2.08
N SER A 136 -10.66 3.82 2.48
CA SER A 136 -10.17 5.20 2.53
C SER A 136 -9.76 5.71 1.15
N VAL A 137 -9.56 7.01 1.08
CA VAL A 137 -8.97 7.67 -0.09
C VAL A 137 -7.51 7.99 0.22
N ALA A 138 -6.63 7.87 -0.77
CA ALA A 138 -5.22 8.20 -0.60
C ALA A 138 -5.04 9.67 -0.16
N VAL A 139 -4.52 9.86 1.05
CA VAL A 139 -4.35 11.17 1.69
C VAL A 139 -3.63 12.19 0.81
N PRO A 140 -2.50 11.83 0.14
CA PRO A 140 -1.79 12.78 -0.73
C PRO A 140 -2.63 13.27 -1.92
N VAL A 141 -3.50 12.41 -2.47
CA VAL A 141 -4.38 12.76 -3.60
C VAL A 141 -5.43 13.78 -3.15
N VAL A 142 -6.12 13.53 -2.03
CA VAL A 142 -7.11 14.46 -1.48
C VAL A 142 -6.47 15.79 -1.11
N LYS A 143 -5.30 15.76 -0.46
CA LYS A 143 -4.53 16.96 -0.14
C LYS A 143 -4.24 17.79 -1.39
N ARG A 144 -3.77 17.15 -2.47
CA ARG A 144 -3.47 17.84 -3.73
C ARG A 144 -4.72 18.49 -4.34
N ILE A 145 -5.81 17.73 -4.41
CA ILE A 145 -7.09 18.26 -4.93
C ILE A 145 -7.56 19.46 -4.10
N ALA A 146 -7.55 19.33 -2.77
CA ALA A 146 -7.94 20.42 -1.87
C ALA A 146 -7.08 21.68 -2.08
N MET A 147 -5.76 21.51 -2.21
CA MET A 147 -4.85 22.63 -2.50
C MET A 147 -5.18 23.34 -3.81
N GLU A 148 -5.49 22.60 -4.87
CA GLU A 148 -5.88 23.22 -6.15
C GLU A 148 -7.24 23.93 -6.06
N ILE A 149 -8.22 23.35 -5.36
CA ILE A 149 -9.51 23.99 -5.11
C ILE A 149 -9.33 25.31 -4.34
N VAL A 150 -8.53 25.30 -3.27
CA VAL A 150 -8.26 26.52 -2.48
C VAL A 150 -7.60 27.60 -3.33
N LYS A 151 -6.61 27.25 -4.15
CA LYS A 151 -5.99 28.20 -5.09
C LYS A 151 -7.00 28.82 -6.06
N GLN A 152 -7.88 28.00 -6.62
CA GLN A 152 -8.91 28.48 -7.56
C GLN A 152 -9.94 29.40 -6.89
N ILE A 153 -10.41 29.04 -5.69
CA ILE A 153 -11.43 29.80 -4.97
C ILE A 153 -10.88 31.14 -4.40
N LEU A 154 -9.67 31.09 -3.83
CA LEU A 154 -9.10 32.24 -3.13
C LEU A 154 -8.24 33.13 -4.05
N ASN A 155 -8.11 32.82 -5.35
CA ASN A 155 -7.25 33.55 -6.29
C ASN A 155 -5.82 33.78 -5.74
N ILE A 156 -5.33 32.89 -4.89
CA ILE A 156 -3.97 32.97 -4.37
C ILE A 156 -3.02 32.48 -5.46
N LYS A 157 -2.30 33.44 -6.07
CA LYS A 157 -1.25 33.19 -7.06
C LYS A 157 -0.01 32.62 -6.41
#